data_f3b33898765946ac7cea88f577aabdf2
#
_entry.id   f3b33898765946ac7cea88f577aabdf2
#
_cell.length_a   1.000
_cell.length_b   1.000
_cell.length_c   1.000
_cell.angle_alpha   90.00
_cell.angle_beta   90.00
_cell.angle_gamma   90.00
#
_symmetry.space_group_name_H-M   'P 1'
#
loop_
_entity.id
_entity.type
_entity.pdbx_description
1 polymer ?
#
loop_
_entity_poly.entity_id
_entity_poly.type
_entity_poly.pdbx_seq_one_letter_code
_entity_poly.pdbx_strand_id
1 'polypeptide(L)'
;HQGIYDISYFTHMPNMTVMMPKNGIELEKMLRYAVYNIDGPVAVRYPRGNISDIYSENTSEIEFGKAELLEDGEKIAVISAGAVCDNAAKVCEMLKNDGYNPMLINMRFAKPVDKEMLKLAAEKCGYIFTLEDNVIDGGAGMAVLEALNDMELMNDVKVHSYAFPDKFIEHGTRDQLFERYKLDSES
;
A
#
# COMPACT_ATOMS: atom_id res chain seq x y z
N HIS A 1 -17.03 10.19 -3.14
CA HIS A 1 -16.90 10.31 -4.58
C HIS A 1 -15.47 10.05 -5.05
N GLN A 2 -14.49 10.32 -4.21
CA GLN A 2 -13.09 10.03 -4.45
C GLN A 2 -12.64 8.63 -4.00
N GLY A 3 -13.47 7.89 -3.25
CA GLY A 3 -13.16 6.55 -2.76
C GLY A 3 -12.08 6.51 -1.67
N ILE A 4 -11.90 7.60 -0.93
CA ILE A 4 -10.84 7.73 0.08
C ILE A 4 -11.17 7.12 1.46
N TYR A 5 -12.34 6.52 1.63
CA TYR A 5 -12.79 5.89 2.89
C TYR A 5 -13.03 4.39 2.74
N ASP A 6 -12.89 3.86 1.53
CA ASP A 6 -13.32 2.50 1.20
C ASP A 6 -12.46 1.43 1.88
N ILE A 7 -11.14 1.61 1.98
CA ILE A 7 -10.28 0.69 2.73
C ILE A 7 -10.75 0.63 4.19
N SER A 8 -10.93 1.79 4.83
CA SER A 8 -11.39 1.87 6.21
C SER A 8 -12.73 1.18 6.43
N TYR A 9 -13.70 1.31 5.52
CA TYR A 9 -14.99 0.64 5.61
C TYR A 9 -14.86 -0.88 5.47
N PHE A 10 -14.12 -1.35 4.48
CA PHE A 10 -14.07 -2.77 4.18
C PHE A 10 -13.22 -3.55 5.18
N THR A 11 -12.16 -2.96 5.72
CA THR A 11 -11.32 -3.63 6.72
C THR A 11 -12.05 -3.93 8.03
N HIS A 12 -13.11 -3.18 8.38
CA HIS A 12 -13.93 -3.43 9.57
C HIS A 12 -14.84 -4.66 9.45
N MET A 13 -15.17 -5.07 8.22
CA MET A 13 -16.12 -6.17 8.02
C MET A 13 -15.46 -7.52 8.30
N PRO A 14 -16.07 -8.40 9.14
CA PRO A 14 -15.57 -9.75 9.35
C PRO A 14 -15.48 -10.54 8.03
N ASN A 15 -14.44 -11.36 7.89
CA ASN A 15 -14.18 -12.23 6.74
C ASN A 15 -14.03 -11.52 5.40
N MET A 16 -14.01 -10.18 5.36
CA MET A 16 -13.77 -9.42 4.14
C MET A 16 -12.30 -9.53 3.73
N THR A 17 -12.05 -9.78 2.45
CA THR A 17 -10.73 -9.63 1.83
C THR A 17 -10.68 -8.30 1.08
N VAL A 18 -9.62 -7.53 1.26
CA VAL A 18 -9.43 -6.23 0.60
C VAL A 18 -8.13 -6.24 -0.18
N MET A 19 -8.23 -6.16 -1.51
CA MET A 19 -7.13 -6.22 -2.46
C MET A 19 -6.93 -4.88 -3.16
N MET A 20 -5.68 -4.51 -3.41
CA MET A 20 -5.29 -3.20 -3.98
C MET A 20 -4.20 -3.39 -5.03
N PRO A 21 -4.56 -3.53 -6.32
CA PRO A 21 -3.58 -3.71 -7.40
C PRO A 21 -2.77 -2.44 -7.65
N LYS A 22 -1.47 -2.59 -7.91
CA LYS A 22 -0.56 -1.50 -8.29
C LYS A 22 -0.69 -1.08 -9.76
N ASN A 23 -1.05 -2.02 -10.64
CA ASN A 23 -1.12 -1.81 -12.09
C ASN A 23 -2.26 -2.66 -12.74
N GLY A 24 -2.41 -2.52 -14.06
CA GLY A 24 -3.47 -3.21 -14.80
C GLY A 24 -3.33 -4.73 -14.85
N ILE A 25 -2.10 -5.23 -14.95
CA ILE A 25 -1.83 -6.68 -14.97
C ILE A 25 -2.16 -7.29 -13.62
N GLU A 26 -1.76 -6.63 -12.54
CA GLU A 26 -2.09 -7.10 -11.18
C GLU A 26 -3.59 -7.04 -10.91
N LEU A 27 -4.30 -6.01 -11.44
CA LEU A 27 -5.76 -5.93 -11.36
C LEU A 27 -6.42 -7.15 -12.03
N GLU A 28 -5.99 -7.54 -13.24
CA GLU A 28 -6.51 -8.73 -13.91
C GLU A 28 -6.25 -10.00 -13.09
N LYS A 29 -5.02 -10.18 -12.60
CA LYS A 29 -4.66 -11.32 -11.76
C LYS A 29 -5.48 -11.35 -10.47
N MET A 30 -5.65 -10.21 -9.79
CA MET A 30 -6.45 -10.11 -8.56
C MET A 30 -7.93 -10.41 -8.80
N LEU A 31 -8.53 -9.93 -9.90
CA LEU A 31 -9.91 -10.25 -10.23
C LEU A 31 -10.11 -11.74 -10.49
N ARG A 32 -9.20 -12.39 -11.24
CA ARG A 32 -9.23 -13.85 -11.43
C ARG A 32 -9.05 -14.58 -10.10
N TYR A 33 -8.10 -14.16 -9.29
CA TYR A 33 -7.85 -14.77 -7.99
C TYR A 33 -9.05 -14.66 -7.06
N ALA A 34 -9.68 -13.48 -7.00
CA ALA A 34 -10.87 -13.23 -6.20
C ALA A 34 -12.04 -14.16 -6.56
N VAL A 35 -12.26 -14.40 -7.86
CA VAL A 35 -13.38 -15.21 -8.34
C VAL A 35 -13.14 -16.71 -8.12
N TYR A 36 -11.92 -17.19 -8.30
CA TYR A 36 -11.64 -18.63 -8.34
C TYR A 36 -11.01 -19.20 -7.07
N ASN A 37 -10.44 -18.36 -6.20
CA ASN A 37 -9.62 -18.81 -5.08
C ASN A 37 -10.07 -18.31 -3.71
N ILE A 38 -11.03 -17.36 -3.62
CA ILE A 38 -11.46 -16.81 -2.34
C ILE A 38 -12.93 -17.18 -2.09
N ASP A 39 -13.16 -17.93 -1.01
CA ASP A 39 -14.49 -18.16 -0.48
C ASP A 39 -14.85 -17.05 0.51
N GLY A 40 -15.71 -16.13 0.11
CA GLY A 40 -16.14 -15.04 0.97
C GLY A 40 -16.22 -13.69 0.27
N PRO A 41 -16.56 -12.64 1.00
CA PRO A 41 -16.66 -11.30 0.43
C PRO A 41 -15.27 -10.74 0.11
N VAL A 42 -15.12 -10.21 -1.10
CA VAL A 42 -13.88 -9.60 -1.61
C VAL A 42 -14.15 -8.21 -2.15
N ALA A 43 -13.32 -7.26 -1.77
CA ALA A 43 -13.24 -5.95 -2.40
C ALA A 43 -11.91 -5.84 -3.15
N VAL A 44 -11.97 -5.52 -4.45
CA VAL A 44 -10.80 -5.17 -5.25
C VAL A 44 -10.87 -3.67 -5.53
N ARG A 45 -9.97 -2.91 -4.91
CA ARG A 45 -9.98 -1.46 -4.97
C ARG A 45 -8.97 -0.95 -5.99
N TYR A 46 -9.44 -0.24 -6.99
CA TYR A 46 -8.61 0.38 -8.02
C TYR A 46 -9.09 1.80 -8.35
N PRO A 47 -8.21 2.71 -8.81
CA PRO A 47 -8.56 4.09 -9.05
C PRO A 47 -9.40 4.25 -10.32
N ARG A 48 -10.19 5.32 -10.37
CA ARG A 48 -10.76 5.82 -11.62
C ARG A 48 -9.72 6.68 -12.33
N GLY A 49 -9.10 6.14 -13.37
CA GLY A 49 -8.05 6.84 -14.12
C GLY A 49 -7.35 5.95 -15.12
N ASN A 50 -6.20 6.39 -15.59
CA ASN A 50 -5.36 5.60 -16.47
C ASN A 50 -4.72 4.44 -15.71
N ILE A 51 -4.49 3.34 -16.41
CA ILE A 51 -3.76 2.18 -15.89
C ILE A 51 -2.28 2.53 -15.82
N SER A 52 -1.66 2.24 -14.69
CA SER A 52 -0.21 2.32 -14.53
C SER A 52 0.47 1.11 -15.15
N ASP A 53 1.65 1.32 -15.74
CA ASP A 53 2.51 0.27 -16.25
C ASP A 53 3.69 -0.04 -15.30
N ILE A 54 3.70 0.57 -14.11
CA ILE A 54 4.82 0.39 -13.17
C ILE A 54 4.98 -1.07 -12.77
N TYR A 55 6.20 -1.59 -12.88
CA TYR A 55 6.53 -3.00 -12.61
C TYR A 55 5.63 -4.01 -13.34
N SER A 56 5.09 -3.67 -14.53
CA SER A 56 4.20 -4.55 -15.30
C SER A 56 4.89 -5.83 -15.76
N GLU A 57 6.15 -5.73 -16.21
CA GLU A 57 6.91 -6.87 -16.76
C GLU A 57 7.19 -7.98 -15.74
N ASN A 58 7.25 -7.63 -14.45
CA ASN A 58 7.65 -8.53 -13.36
C ASN A 58 6.55 -8.74 -12.31
N THR A 59 5.27 -8.61 -12.69
CA THR A 59 4.16 -8.85 -11.75
C THR A 59 4.08 -10.34 -11.41
N SER A 60 4.41 -10.70 -10.17
CA SER A 60 4.34 -12.08 -9.66
C SER A 60 2.89 -12.57 -9.52
N GLU A 61 2.71 -13.89 -9.34
CA GLU A 61 1.38 -14.47 -9.09
C GLU A 61 0.80 -13.97 -7.76
N ILE A 62 -0.53 -13.97 -7.68
CA ILE A 62 -1.23 -13.57 -6.46
C ILE A 62 -1.33 -14.77 -5.53
N GLU A 63 -0.85 -14.58 -4.30
CA GLU A 63 -1.04 -15.50 -3.20
C GLU A 63 -1.86 -14.82 -2.11
N PHE A 64 -2.76 -15.56 -1.45
CA PHE A 64 -3.67 -15.00 -0.44
C PHE A 64 -2.91 -14.34 0.71
N GLY A 65 -3.19 -13.05 0.92
CA GLY A 65 -2.59 -12.29 2.00
C GLY A 65 -1.09 -12.03 1.87
N LYS A 66 -0.50 -12.23 0.68
CA LYS A 66 0.92 -11.97 0.46
C LYS A 66 1.16 -10.65 -0.26
N ALA A 67 2.06 -9.87 0.31
CA ALA A 67 2.63 -8.69 -0.31
C ALA A 67 3.68 -9.08 -1.37
N GLU A 68 4.12 -8.11 -2.15
CA GLU A 68 5.18 -8.28 -3.15
C GLU A 68 6.36 -7.38 -2.81
N LEU A 69 7.55 -7.97 -2.68
CA LEU A 69 8.79 -7.22 -2.58
C LEU A 69 9.19 -6.77 -3.99
N LEU A 70 9.07 -5.48 -4.27
CA LEU A 70 9.45 -4.89 -5.56
C LEU A 70 10.94 -4.60 -5.63
N GLU A 71 11.50 -4.07 -4.54
CA GLU A 71 12.92 -3.76 -4.43
C GLU A 71 13.41 -4.15 -3.04
N ASP A 72 14.49 -4.89 -2.97
CA ASP A 72 15.15 -5.20 -1.70
C ASP A 72 16.04 -4.04 -1.26
N GLY A 73 16.11 -3.81 0.05
CA GLY A 73 16.85 -2.69 0.60
C GLY A 73 17.08 -2.80 2.10
N GLU A 74 17.58 -1.72 2.69
CA GLU A 74 17.89 -1.64 4.11
C GLU A 74 17.65 -0.23 4.66
N LYS A 75 17.54 -0.12 5.99
CA LYS A 75 17.32 1.11 6.75
C LYS A 75 15.97 1.78 6.57
N ILE A 76 15.47 1.86 5.34
CA ILE A 76 14.20 2.51 5.00
C ILE A 76 13.35 1.53 4.20
N ALA A 77 12.11 1.27 4.64
CA ALA A 77 11.10 0.56 3.87
C ALA A 77 9.98 1.51 3.47
N VAL A 78 9.57 1.47 2.21
CA VAL A 78 8.40 2.17 1.67
C VAL A 78 7.36 1.12 1.31
N ILE A 79 6.20 1.18 1.96
CA ILE A 79 5.09 0.25 1.74
C ILE A 79 3.97 1.00 1.03
N SER A 80 3.65 0.62 -0.18
CA SER A 80 2.61 1.24 -0.99
C SER A 80 1.33 0.41 -1.02
N ALA A 81 0.19 1.09 -0.97
CA ALA A 81 -1.14 0.50 -1.06
C ALA A 81 -1.80 0.79 -2.41
N GLY A 82 -1.70 -0.16 -3.35
CA GLY A 82 -2.34 -0.07 -4.65
C GLY A 82 -1.74 0.97 -5.59
N ALA A 83 -2.57 1.81 -6.19
CA ALA A 83 -2.19 2.72 -7.27
C ALA A 83 -1.20 3.84 -6.88
N VAL A 84 -0.94 4.05 -5.59
CA VAL A 84 0.11 4.99 -5.14
C VAL A 84 1.52 4.41 -5.29
N CYS A 85 1.64 3.18 -5.78
CA CYS A 85 2.93 2.53 -6.03
C CYS A 85 3.81 3.34 -7.00
N ASP A 86 3.24 4.06 -7.95
CA ASP A 86 3.97 4.97 -8.84
C ASP A 86 4.73 6.06 -8.07
N ASN A 87 4.06 6.66 -7.07
CA ASN A 87 4.67 7.69 -6.24
C ASN A 87 5.71 7.09 -5.30
N ALA A 88 5.42 5.93 -4.73
CA ALA A 88 6.36 5.21 -3.87
C ALA A 88 7.65 4.84 -4.61
N ALA A 89 7.55 4.39 -5.86
CA ALA A 89 8.72 4.07 -6.70
C ALA A 89 9.58 5.32 -6.97
N LYS A 90 8.96 6.46 -7.30
CA LYS A 90 9.68 7.73 -7.49
C LYS A 90 10.39 8.17 -6.22
N VAL A 91 9.73 8.05 -5.05
CA VAL A 91 10.36 8.33 -3.75
C VAL A 91 11.58 7.43 -3.53
N CYS A 92 11.49 6.13 -3.84
CA CYS A 92 12.63 5.22 -3.75
C CYS A 92 13.76 5.62 -4.71
N GLU A 93 13.46 6.07 -5.93
CA GLU A 93 14.49 6.59 -6.84
C GLU A 93 15.18 7.84 -6.28
N MET A 94 14.43 8.78 -5.71
CA MET A 94 15.01 9.97 -5.07
C MET A 94 15.92 9.59 -3.90
N LEU A 95 15.48 8.68 -3.03
CA LEU A 95 16.29 8.17 -1.94
C LEU A 95 17.58 7.49 -2.42
N LYS A 96 17.52 6.75 -3.53
CA LYS A 96 18.72 6.15 -4.15
C LYS A 96 19.70 7.20 -4.66
N ASN A 97 19.20 8.29 -5.25
CA ASN A 97 20.02 9.41 -5.69
C ASN A 97 20.73 10.11 -4.50
N ASP A 98 20.12 10.07 -3.32
CA ASP A 98 20.69 10.57 -2.07
C ASP A 98 21.60 9.54 -1.35
N GLY A 99 21.84 8.38 -1.97
CA GLY A 99 22.77 7.36 -1.48
C GLY A 99 22.17 6.36 -0.49
N TYR A 100 20.84 6.30 -0.37
CA TYR A 100 20.15 5.25 0.38
C TYR A 100 19.87 4.03 -0.51
N ASN A 101 19.58 2.89 0.14
CA ASN A 101 19.08 1.68 -0.53
C ASN A 101 17.71 1.29 0.05
N PRO A 102 16.62 1.98 -0.33
CA PRO A 102 15.32 1.73 0.26
C PRO A 102 14.72 0.40 -0.23
N MET A 103 14.00 -0.29 0.67
CA MET A 103 13.12 -1.39 0.34
C MET A 103 11.79 -0.85 -0.17
N LEU A 104 11.26 -1.38 -1.27
CA LEU A 104 9.93 -1.06 -1.79
C LEU A 104 9.02 -2.29 -1.75
N ILE A 105 7.89 -2.15 -1.05
CA ILE A 105 6.90 -3.21 -0.87
C ILE A 105 5.56 -2.76 -1.44
N ASN A 106 4.99 -3.57 -2.34
CA ASN A 106 3.59 -3.47 -2.75
C ASN A 106 2.74 -4.31 -1.79
N MET A 107 1.91 -3.66 -1.00
CA MET A 107 1.14 -4.30 0.06
C MET A 107 0.11 -5.31 -0.46
N ARG A 108 -0.43 -5.13 -1.66
CA ARG A 108 -1.45 -5.97 -2.32
C ARG A 108 -2.75 -6.14 -1.54
N PHE A 109 -2.68 -6.48 -0.27
CA PHE A 109 -3.83 -6.74 0.61
C PHE A 109 -3.82 -5.78 1.80
N ALA A 110 -4.89 -4.99 1.94
CA ALA A 110 -5.13 -4.27 3.20
C ALA A 110 -5.67 -5.23 4.26
N LYS A 111 -6.33 -6.33 3.82
CA LYS A 111 -6.83 -7.39 4.69
C LYS A 111 -6.89 -8.72 3.92
N PRO A 112 -6.22 -9.79 4.42
CA PRO A 112 -5.29 -9.79 5.54
C PRO A 112 -3.96 -9.15 5.20
N VAL A 113 -3.25 -8.62 6.19
CA VAL A 113 -1.91 -8.05 6.03
C VAL A 113 -0.86 -9.16 6.05
N ASP A 114 0.18 -9.04 5.20
CA ASP A 114 1.31 -9.97 5.19
C ASP A 114 2.27 -9.69 6.35
N LYS A 115 2.07 -10.42 7.47
CA LYS A 115 2.91 -10.29 8.67
C LYS A 115 4.36 -10.74 8.44
N GLU A 116 4.61 -11.68 7.52
CA GLU A 116 5.96 -12.15 7.21
C GLU A 116 6.75 -11.06 6.46
N MET A 117 6.12 -10.38 5.51
CA MET A 117 6.75 -9.27 4.80
C MET A 117 7.01 -8.08 5.75
N LEU A 118 6.09 -7.78 6.65
CA LEU A 118 6.30 -6.73 7.65
C LEU A 118 7.42 -7.08 8.63
N LYS A 119 7.55 -8.34 9.03
CA LYS A 119 8.66 -8.80 9.86
C LYS A 119 9.99 -8.65 9.13
N LEU A 120 10.08 -9.04 7.85
CA LEU A 120 11.26 -8.83 7.04
C LEU A 120 11.64 -7.34 6.94
N ALA A 121 10.65 -6.47 6.72
CA ALA A 121 10.86 -5.03 6.69
C ALA A 121 11.40 -4.49 8.03
N ALA A 122 10.83 -4.93 9.15
CA ALA A 122 11.26 -4.51 10.48
C ALA A 122 12.69 -5.01 10.84
N GLU A 123 13.05 -6.21 10.40
CA GLU A 123 14.40 -6.79 10.63
C GLU A 123 15.49 -6.04 9.83
N LYS A 124 15.16 -5.50 8.65
CA LYS A 124 16.13 -4.83 7.76
C LYS A 124 16.09 -3.31 7.86
N CYS A 125 14.96 -2.72 8.27
CA CYS A 125 14.69 -1.30 8.18
C CYS A 125 14.26 -0.72 9.53
N GLY A 126 14.97 0.31 10.00
CA GLY A 126 14.60 1.04 11.21
C GLY A 126 13.49 2.09 10.99
N TYR A 127 13.19 2.39 9.72
CA TYR A 127 12.14 3.33 9.33
C TYR A 127 11.22 2.66 8.31
N ILE A 128 9.91 2.73 8.56
CA ILE A 128 8.86 2.24 7.67
C ILE A 128 7.95 3.41 7.32
N PHE A 129 7.80 3.68 6.03
CA PHE A 129 6.89 4.68 5.49
C PHE A 129 5.75 3.97 4.76
N THR A 130 4.49 4.24 5.13
CA THR A 130 3.33 3.73 4.39
C THR A 130 2.73 4.84 3.55
N LEU A 131 2.35 4.54 2.32
CA LEU A 131 1.75 5.46 1.38
C LEU A 131 0.43 4.89 0.85
N GLU A 132 -0.65 5.62 1.04
CA GLU A 132 -2.00 5.23 0.60
C GLU A 132 -2.83 6.43 0.14
N ASP A 133 -3.82 6.20 -0.71
CA ASP A 133 -4.81 7.18 -1.14
C ASP A 133 -6.17 6.98 -0.44
N ASN A 134 -6.14 6.58 0.82
CA ASN A 134 -7.26 6.48 1.74
C ASN A 134 -7.11 7.51 2.87
N VAL A 135 -8.16 7.72 3.66
CA VAL A 135 -8.05 8.49 4.91
C VAL A 135 -7.15 7.71 5.89
N ILE A 136 -6.39 8.44 6.70
CA ILE A 136 -5.41 7.85 7.62
C ILE A 136 -6.07 6.89 8.64
N ASP A 137 -7.27 7.23 9.11
CA ASP A 137 -7.98 6.45 10.12
C ASP A 137 -8.57 5.17 9.52
N GLY A 138 -8.13 4.02 10.05
CA GLY A 138 -8.53 2.69 9.59
C GLY A 138 -8.02 2.32 8.21
N GLY A 139 -7.06 3.08 7.66
CA GLY A 139 -6.44 2.80 6.37
C GLY A 139 -5.39 1.69 6.41
N ALA A 140 -4.69 1.50 5.29
CA ALA A 140 -3.65 0.49 5.13
C ALA A 140 -2.47 0.70 6.09
N GLY A 141 -2.08 1.96 6.34
CA GLY A 141 -1.03 2.31 7.30
C GLY A 141 -1.40 1.90 8.74
N MET A 142 -2.66 2.04 9.14
CA MET A 142 -3.13 1.57 10.45
C MET A 142 -3.09 0.04 10.55
N ALA A 143 -3.42 -0.67 9.48
CA ALA A 143 -3.31 -2.14 9.45
C ALA A 143 -1.85 -2.61 9.59
N VAL A 144 -0.89 -1.87 9.02
CA VAL A 144 0.55 -2.11 9.21
C VAL A 144 0.94 -1.89 10.67
N LEU A 145 0.53 -0.77 11.28
CA LEU A 145 0.81 -0.47 12.69
C LEU A 145 0.25 -1.52 13.63
N GLU A 146 -1.00 -1.95 13.43
CA GLU A 146 -1.64 -3.01 14.20
C GLU A 146 -0.86 -4.33 14.10
N ALA A 147 -0.50 -4.72 12.88
CA ALA A 147 0.26 -5.95 12.65
C ALA A 147 1.65 -5.93 13.29
N LEU A 148 2.37 -4.81 13.21
CA LEU A 148 3.67 -4.63 13.88
C LEU A 148 3.55 -4.65 15.40
N ASN A 149 2.50 -4.04 15.94
CA ASN A 149 2.22 -4.07 17.37
C ASN A 149 1.90 -5.50 17.86
N ASP A 150 1.05 -6.24 17.14
CA ASP A 150 0.72 -7.64 17.43
C ASP A 150 1.96 -8.55 17.43
N MET A 151 2.95 -8.22 16.61
CA MET A 151 4.23 -8.96 16.55
C MET A 151 5.28 -8.46 17.54
N GLU A 152 4.95 -7.45 18.36
CA GLU A 152 5.86 -6.82 19.33
C GLU A 152 7.09 -6.13 18.68
N LEU A 153 6.98 -5.71 17.40
CA LEU A 153 8.06 -5.10 16.62
C LEU A 153 8.09 -3.57 16.68
N MET A 154 7.14 -2.92 17.35
CA MET A 154 7.03 -1.45 17.42
C MET A 154 8.22 -0.76 18.13
N ASN A 155 8.97 -1.48 18.93
CA ASN A 155 10.17 -0.93 19.59
C ASN A 155 11.38 -0.88 18.66
N ASP A 156 11.37 -1.65 17.58
CA ASP A 156 12.50 -1.83 16.67
C ASP A 156 12.41 -0.88 15.46
N VAL A 157 11.21 -0.32 15.18
CA VAL A 157 10.96 0.50 14.00
C VAL A 157 10.24 1.81 14.32
N LYS A 158 10.45 2.82 13.48
CA LYS A 158 9.64 4.05 13.45
C LYS A 158 8.76 4.02 12.22
N VAL A 159 7.45 4.12 12.43
CA VAL A 159 6.47 4.08 11.34
C VAL A 159 5.90 5.47 11.11
N HIS A 160 5.88 5.92 9.85
CA HIS A 160 5.22 7.14 9.40
C HIS A 160 4.25 6.82 8.28
N SER A 161 3.00 7.27 8.42
CA SER A 161 1.95 7.03 7.44
C SER A 161 1.61 8.29 6.67
N TYR A 162 1.62 8.19 5.34
CA TYR A 162 1.20 9.22 4.40
C TYR A 162 -0.15 8.82 3.81
N ALA A 163 -1.18 9.57 4.14
CA ALA A 163 -2.58 9.31 3.79
C ALA A 163 -3.37 10.61 3.79
N PHE A 164 -4.61 10.61 3.31
CA PHE A 164 -5.48 11.76 3.48
C PHE A 164 -5.80 11.99 4.96
N PRO A 165 -5.86 13.26 5.42
CA PRO A 165 -6.20 13.56 6.81
C PRO A 165 -7.68 13.23 7.11
N ASP A 166 -8.01 13.07 8.40
CA ASP A 166 -9.38 12.88 8.88
C ASP A 166 -10.22 14.16 8.70
N LYS A 167 -10.65 14.39 7.47
CA LYS A 167 -11.59 15.47 7.09
C LYS A 167 -12.24 15.16 5.75
N PHE A 168 -13.36 15.82 5.48
CA PHE A 168 -13.95 15.77 4.14
C PHE A 168 -13.02 16.44 3.13
N ILE A 169 -12.64 15.67 2.12
CA ILE A 169 -11.75 16.14 1.05
C ILE A 169 -12.61 16.84 0.00
N GLU A 170 -12.17 18.01 -0.41
CA GLU A 170 -12.83 18.81 -1.44
C GLU A 170 -12.74 18.13 -2.82
N HIS A 171 -13.57 18.61 -3.74
CA HIS A 171 -13.55 18.15 -5.11
C HIS A 171 -12.24 18.55 -5.82
N GLY A 172 -11.67 17.60 -6.58
CA GLY A 172 -10.46 17.81 -7.36
C GLY A 172 -10.08 16.57 -8.17
N THR A 173 -9.14 16.70 -9.10
CA THR A 173 -8.50 15.54 -9.73
C THR A 173 -7.58 14.85 -8.73
N ARG A 174 -7.22 13.59 -8.99
CA ARG A 174 -6.27 12.85 -8.14
C ARG A 174 -4.97 13.61 -7.95
N ASP A 175 -4.38 14.12 -9.03
CA ASP A 175 -3.09 14.81 -8.99
C ASP A 175 -3.18 16.10 -8.16
N GLN A 176 -4.24 16.90 -8.34
CA GLN A 176 -4.48 18.11 -7.54
C GLN A 176 -4.63 17.81 -6.04
N LEU A 177 -5.29 16.70 -5.71
CA LEU A 177 -5.46 16.29 -4.32
C LEU A 177 -4.15 15.76 -3.74
N PHE A 178 -3.38 14.99 -4.51
CA PHE A 178 -2.09 14.46 -4.08
C PHE A 178 -1.10 15.59 -3.80
N GLU A 179 -0.96 16.56 -4.69
CA GLU A 179 -0.15 17.77 -4.48
C GLU A 179 -0.58 18.52 -3.21
N ARG A 180 -1.89 18.78 -3.08
CA ARG A 180 -2.44 19.53 -1.93
C ARG A 180 -2.21 18.83 -0.59
N TYR A 181 -2.31 17.51 -0.55
CA TYR A 181 -2.18 16.73 0.68
C TYR A 181 -0.82 16.05 0.84
N LYS A 182 0.14 16.41 -0.01
CA LYS A 182 1.53 15.91 0.05
C LYS A 182 1.61 14.38 -0.04
N LEU A 183 0.87 13.81 -0.98
CA LEU A 183 0.88 12.39 -1.32
C LEU A 183 1.55 12.13 -2.67
N ASP A 184 2.05 13.18 -3.32
CA ASP A 184 2.90 13.07 -4.49
C ASP A 184 4.36 12.81 -4.10
N SER A 185 5.22 12.60 -5.09
CA SER A 185 6.63 12.30 -4.86
C SER A 185 7.51 13.54 -4.66
N GLU A 186 6.97 14.77 -4.82
CA GLU A 186 7.74 16.02 -4.81
C GLU A 186 7.55 16.81 -3.50
N SER A 187 6.55 16.42 -2.69
CA SER A 187 6.20 17.07 -1.43
C SER A 187 6.86 16.42 -0.22
#